data_7d8c1eb9e6ff3d21ab3d3186886421b5
#
_entry.id   7d8c1eb9e6ff3d21ab3d3186886421b5
#
_cell.length_a   1.000
_cell.length_b   1.000
_cell.length_c   1.000
_cell.angle_alpha   90.00
_cell.angle_beta   90.00
_cell.angle_gamma   90.00
#
_symmetry.space_group_name_H-M   'P 1'
#
loop_
_entity.id
_entity.type
_entity.pdbx_description
1 polymer ?
#
loop_
_entity_poly.entity_id
_entity_poly.type
_entity_poly.pdbx_seq_one_letter_code
_entity_poly.pdbx_strand_id
1 'polypeptide(L)'
;MSITKNRVITKNIYLVEDTKTLKVFDVNGEAQEAKTEVKMSIIKATGDDIKQIPAIGGDADIATYFQTVPGVVTTGDQGGQMYVRGGSPIQNKVMMDGMVIYNPFHSIGFFSVFETEIIRNADIYTGGFNAEHGGRISSIMDITTRDGNPNGLKGRVSVSPFMAKALIEGPLMKPKKEGDGSISFIL
;
A
#
# COMPACT_ATOMS: atom_id res chain seq x y z
N MET A 1 49.99 36.34 1.49
CA MET A 1 49.70 37.34 0.44
C MET A 1 50.65 38.50 0.64
N SER A 2 51.72 38.64 -0.20
CA SER A 2 52.72 39.70 -0.08
C SER A 2 52.34 40.82 -1.04
N ILE A 3 52.11 42.00 -0.51
CA ILE A 3 51.80 43.20 -1.30
C ILE A 3 53.12 43.87 -1.68
N THR A 4 53.50 43.81 -2.96
CA THR A 4 54.66 44.53 -3.51
C THR A 4 54.19 45.90 -4.00
N LYS A 5 54.85 46.95 -3.55
CA LYS A 5 54.59 48.36 -3.88
C LYS A 5 54.69 48.57 -5.40
N ASN A 6 53.69 49.22 -6.02
CA ASN A 6 53.60 49.60 -7.43
C ASN A 6 53.28 48.45 -8.45
N ARG A 7 52.50 47.45 -8.09
CA ARG A 7 51.99 46.50 -9.09
C ARG A 7 50.47 46.44 -9.05
N VAL A 8 49.82 46.81 -10.19
CA VAL A 8 48.38 46.61 -10.35
C VAL A 8 48.15 45.14 -10.63
N ILE A 9 47.48 44.44 -9.70
CA ILE A 9 47.07 43.06 -9.88
C ILE A 9 45.64 43.07 -10.36
N THR A 10 45.42 42.75 -11.61
CA THR A 10 44.07 42.51 -12.15
C THR A 10 43.71 41.06 -11.95
N LYS A 11 42.73 40.80 -11.10
CA LYS A 11 42.20 39.45 -10.87
C LYS A 11 40.82 39.37 -11.47
N ASN A 12 40.68 38.62 -12.55
CA ASN A 12 39.36 38.31 -13.11
C ASN A 12 38.69 37.23 -12.24
N ILE A 13 37.56 37.57 -11.64
CA ILE A 13 36.74 36.65 -10.88
C ILE A 13 35.58 36.24 -11.80
N TYR A 14 35.56 34.99 -12.18
CA TYR A 14 34.43 34.40 -12.90
C TYR A 14 33.45 33.84 -11.87
N LEU A 15 32.24 34.39 -11.88
CA LEU A 15 31.13 33.84 -11.12
C LEU A 15 30.54 32.71 -11.97
N VAL A 16 30.53 31.50 -11.43
CA VAL A 16 29.82 30.34 -11.98
C VAL A 16 28.45 30.30 -11.29
N GLU A 17 27.41 30.28 -12.08
CA GLU A 17 26.07 30.10 -11.57
C GLU A 17 25.97 28.69 -10.94
N ASP A 18 25.90 28.64 -9.62
CA ASP A 18 25.63 27.39 -8.91
C ASP A 18 24.12 27.21 -8.79
N THR A 19 23.52 26.61 -9.80
CA THR A 19 22.12 26.22 -9.76
C THR A 19 21.98 24.97 -8.88
N LYS A 20 21.68 25.17 -7.61
CA LYS A 20 21.17 24.09 -6.77
C LYS A 20 19.76 23.74 -7.25
N THR A 21 19.63 22.69 -8.02
CA THR A 21 18.34 22.01 -8.21
C THR A 21 17.83 21.56 -6.85
N LEU A 22 16.88 22.31 -6.32
CA LEU A 22 16.11 21.86 -5.16
C LEU A 22 15.40 20.57 -5.59
N LYS A 23 15.58 19.49 -4.80
CA LYS A 23 14.77 18.29 -4.97
C LYS A 23 13.32 18.74 -4.92
N VAL A 24 12.58 18.43 -5.97
CA VAL A 24 11.12 18.58 -5.96
C VAL A 24 10.62 17.79 -4.74
N PHE A 25 10.00 18.48 -3.82
CA PHE A 25 9.24 17.83 -2.76
C PHE A 25 7.99 17.30 -3.46
N ASP A 26 7.97 16.02 -3.73
CA ASP A 26 6.73 15.32 -4.00
C ASP A 26 5.90 15.42 -2.72
N VAL A 27 4.97 16.37 -2.72
CA VAL A 27 3.90 16.38 -1.74
C VAL A 27 2.98 15.23 -2.14
N ASN A 28 3.21 14.07 -1.54
CA ASN A 28 2.30 12.94 -1.70
C ASN A 28 0.89 13.42 -1.38
N GLY A 29 -0.05 13.20 -2.31
CA GLY A 29 -1.46 13.55 -2.13
C GLY A 29 -2.01 13.04 -0.80
N GLU A 30 -1.54 11.89 -0.32
CA GLU A 30 -1.83 11.31 1.00
C GLU A 30 -1.51 12.24 2.17
N ALA A 31 -0.40 13.01 2.11
CA ALA A 31 -0.05 13.96 3.17
C ALA A 31 -0.97 15.19 3.17
N GLN A 32 -1.56 15.53 2.03
CA GLN A 32 -2.56 16.60 1.92
C GLN A 32 -3.95 16.10 2.33
N GLU A 33 -4.33 14.89 1.96
CA GLU A 33 -5.57 14.25 2.41
C GLU A 33 -5.60 14.08 3.92
N ALA A 34 -4.50 13.65 4.54
CA ALA A 34 -4.38 13.52 5.98
C ALA A 34 -4.56 14.85 6.75
N LYS A 35 -4.34 16.00 6.09
CA LYS A 35 -4.53 17.32 6.70
C LYS A 35 -5.94 17.88 6.52
N THR A 36 -6.65 17.48 5.48
CA THR A 36 -7.96 18.00 5.12
C THR A 36 -9.11 17.09 5.51
N GLU A 37 -8.89 15.80 5.65
CA GLU A 37 -9.91 14.85 6.04
C GLU A 37 -9.67 14.37 7.49
N VAL A 38 -10.53 14.81 8.39
CA VAL A 38 -10.59 14.26 9.75
C VAL A 38 -11.28 12.90 9.66
N LYS A 39 -10.56 11.90 9.18
CA LYS A 39 -11.03 10.51 9.18
C LYS A 39 -10.73 9.91 10.54
N MET A 40 -11.72 9.87 11.42
CA MET A 40 -11.59 9.21 12.73
C MET A 40 -11.60 7.68 12.53
N SER A 41 -10.63 6.99 13.14
CA SER A 41 -10.57 5.52 13.20
C SER A 41 -10.25 4.83 11.86
N ILE A 42 -9.46 5.45 11.00
CA ILE A 42 -8.88 4.80 9.83
C ILE A 42 -7.49 4.30 10.15
N ILE A 43 -7.21 3.07 9.79
CA ILE A 43 -5.89 2.48 9.79
C ILE A 43 -5.54 2.18 8.34
N LYS A 44 -4.47 2.79 7.87
CA LYS A 44 -3.92 2.54 6.53
C LYS A 44 -2.79 1.52 6.65
N ALA A 45 -2.86 0.45 5.88
CA ALA A 45 -1.83 -0.55 5.78
C ALA A 45 -1.34 -0.63 4.33
N THR A 46 -0.05 -0.51 4.14
CA THR A 46 0.58 -0.78 2.84
C THR A 46 0.88 -2.26 2.70
N GLY A 47 1.09 -2.73 1.47
CA GLY A 47 1.54 -4.10 1.24
C GLY A 47 2.83 -4.46 2.00
N ASP A 48 3.71 -3.47 2.19
CA ASP A 48 4.97 -3.69 2.92
C ASP A 48 4.75 -3.78 4.44
N ASP A 49 3.79 -3.04 5.01
CA ASP A 49 3.42 -3.15 6.42
C ASP A 49 2.85 -4.55 6.73
N ILE A 50 2.02 -5.06 5.81
CA ILE A 50 1.44 -6.41 5.95
C ILE A 50 2.54 -7.47 5.93
N LYS A 51 3.55 -7.32 5.08
CA LYS A 51 4.68 -8.25 4.96
C LYS A 51 5.60 -8.28 6.18
N GLN A 52 5.61 -7.26 7.00
CA GLN A 52 6.44 -7.20 8.21
C GLN A 52 5.88 -8.06 9.35
N ILE A 53 4.61 -8.44 9.29
CA ILE A 53 3.99 -9.22 10.34
C ILE A 53 4.26 -10.72 10.10
N PRO A 54 4.84 -11.43 11.09
CA PRO A 54 5.01 -12.86 10.99
C PRO A 54 3.66 -13.57 10.86
N ALA A 55 3.50 -14.34 9.80
CA ALA A 55 2.29 -15.09 9.56
C ALA A 55 2.48 -16.60 9.79
N ILE A 56 1.40 -17.26 10.14
CA ILE A 56 1.36 -18.71 10.25
C ILE A 56 1.62 -19.30 8.84
N GLY A 57 2.66 -20.12 8.71
CA GLY A 57 3.02 -20.72 7.43
C GLY A 57 4.08 -19.95 6.63
N GLY A 58 4.59 -18.83 7.16
CA GLY A 58 5.72 -18.09 6.57
C GLY A 58 5.35 -17.13 5.44
N ASP A 59 4.09 -17.07 5.05
CA ASP A 59 3.58 -16.11 4.07
C ASP A 59 2.77 -15.01 4.76
N ALA A 60 3.06 -13.76 4.44
CA ALA A 60 2.33 -12.64 4.99
C ALA A 60 0.87 -12.66 4.50
N ASP A 61 -0.05 -12.44 5.42
CA ASP A 61 -1.48 -12.45 5.13
C ASP A 61 -2.17 -11.25 5.76
N ILE A 62 -3.04 -10.60 5.02
CA ILE A 62 -3.80 -9.46 5.48
C ILE A 62 -4.72 -9.81 6.67
N ALA A 63 -5.20 -11.05 6.75
CA ALA A 63 -6.00 -11.52 7.88
C ALA A 63 -5.20 -11.50 9.19
N THR A 64 -3.92 -11.86 9.13
CA THR A 64 -3.01 -11.77 10.28
C THR A 64 -2.75 -10.31 10.66
N TYR A 65 -2.60 -9.43 9.67
CA TYR A 65 -2.48 -8.00 9.92
C TYR A 65 -3.69 -7.45 10.69
N PHE A 66 -4.91 -7.85 10.31
CA PHE A 66 -6.13 -7.39 10.99
C PHE A 66 -6.20 -7.76 12.46
N GLN A 67 -5.63 -8.88 12.84
CA GLN A 67 -5.60 -9.29 14.25
C GLN A 67 -4.75 -8.35 15.11
N THR A 68 -3.87 -7.58 14.51
CA THR A 68 -3.06 -6.57 15.21
C THR A 68 -3.78 -5.23 15.37
N VAL A 69 -4.89 -5.03 14.64
CA VAL A 69 -5.65 -3.78 14.67
C VAL A 69 -6.42 -3.65 15.99
N PRO A 70 -6.28 -2.53 16.72
CA PRO A 70 -6.99 -2.32 17.97
C PRO A 70 -8.53 -2.40 17.80
N GLY A 71 -9.17 -3.21 18.63
CA GLY A 71 -10.62 -3.41 18.59
C GLY A 71 -11.10 -4.47 17.61
N VAL A 72 -10.20 -5.17 16.95
CA VAL A 72 -10.49 -6.33 16.12
C VAL A 72 -10.22 -7.59 16.94
N VAL A 73 -11.18 -8.48 16.99
CA VAL A 73 -11.08 -9.80 17.61
C VAL A 73 -11.47 -10.84 16.57
N THR A 74 -10.62 -11.83 16.37
CA THR A 74 -10.92 -12.95 15.48
C THR A 74 -11.14 -14.21 16.30
N THR A 75 -12.15 -14.99 15.94
CA THR A 75 -12.35 -16.32 16.52
C THR A 75 -11.65 -17.33 15.63
N GLY A 76 -10.47 -17.84 16.11
CA GLY A 76 -9.47 -18.50 15.28
C GLY A 76 -9.76 -19.91 14.82
N ASP A 77 -10.70 -20.63 15.42
CA ASP A 77 -10.71 -22.09 15.20
C ASP A 77 -11.62 -22.58 14.07
N GLN A 78 -12.52 -21.76 13.56
CA GLN A 78 -13.43 -22.20 12.50
C GLN A 78 -13.89 -21.03 11.62
N GLY A 79 -13.07 -20.60 10.69
CA GLY A 79 -13.56 -19.81 9.57
C GLY A 79 -13.45 -18.30 9.69
N GLY A 80 -12.40 -17.78 10.35
CA GLY A 80 -11.98 -16.38 10.17
C GLY A 80 -13.06 -15.34 10.45
N GLN A 81 -13.91 -15.56 11.44
CA GLN A 81 -14.91 -14.56 11.82
C GLN A 81 -14.25 -13.40 12.54
N MET A 82 -14.46 -12.22 12.00
CA MET A 82 -13.87 -10.99 12.52
C MET A 82 -14.93 -10.13 13.19
N TYR A 83 -14.73 -9.85 14.47
CA TYR A 83 -15.55 -8.96 15.28
C TYR A 83 -14.82 -7.64 15.45
N VAL A 84 -15.41 -6.54 15.02
CA VAL A 84 -14.80 -5.22 15.12
C VAL A 84 -15.62 -4.41 16.11
N ARG A 85 -14.96 -3.95 17.19
CA ARG A 85 -15.59 -3.16 18.27
C ARG A 85 -16.92 -3.74 18.77
N GLY A 86 -17.01 -5.06 18.87
CA GLY A 86 -18.20 -5.76 19.32
C GLY A 86 -19.27 -5.96 18.26
N GLY A 87 -19.04 -5.51 17.03
CA GLY A 87 -19.94 -5.78 15.91
C GLY A 87 -19.83 -7.21 15.41
N SER A 88 -20.94 -7.76 14.93
CA SER A 88 -20.99 -9.11 14.35
C SER A 88 -20.22 -9.20 13.02
N PRO A 89 -19.64 -10.35 12.66
CA PRO A 89 -18.92 -10.54 11.40
C PRO A 89 -19.71 -10.16 10.14
N ILE A 90 -21.01 -10.42 10.14
CA ILE A 90 -21.89 -10.04 9.01
C ILE A 90 -22.07 -8.53 8.85
N GLN A 91 -21.68 -7.74 9.85
CA GLN A 91 -21.76 -6.27 9.83
C GLN A 91 -20.50 -5.62 9.26
N ASN A 92 -19.48 -6.40 8.96
CA ASN A 92 -18.27 -5.95 8.31
C ASN A 92 -18.45 -5.98 6.80
N LYS A 93 -17.82 -5.06 6.10
CA LYS A 93 -17.76 -5.00 4.64
C LYS A 93 -16.31 -5.09 4.19
N VAL A 94 -16.02 -6.04 3.34
CA VAL A 94 -14.70 -6.16 2.71
C VAL A 94 -14.85 -5.88 1.23
N MET A 95 -14.03 -5.00 0.72
CA MET A 95 -14.01 -4.61 -0.69
C MET A 95 -12.61 -4.77 -1.26
N MET A 96 -12.54 -5.09 -2.54
CA MET A 96 -11.31 -5.07 -3.33
C MET A 96 -11.60 -4.38 -4.65
N ASP A 97 -10.90 -3.28 -4.91
CA ASP A 97 -11.09 -2.41 -6.07
C ASP A 97 -12.58 -2.04 -6.30
N GLY A 98 -13.30 -1.72 -5.22
CA GLY A 98 -14.72 -1.36 -5.24
C GLY A 98 -15.68 -2.54 -5.30
N MET A 99 -15.21 -3.77 -5.45
CA MET A 99 -16.03 -4.99 -5.44
C MET A 99 -16.19 -5.54 -4.03
N VAL A 100 -17.43 -5.89 -3.65
CA VAL A 100 -17.71 -6.48 -2.34
C VAL A 100 -17.32 -7.95 -2.34
N ILE A 101 -16.46 -8.34 -1.39
CA ILE A 101 -16.04 -9.73 -1.16
C ILE A 101 -16.83 -10.25 0.04
N TYR A 102 -17.75 -11.18 -0.21
CA TYR A 102 -18.64 -11.72 0.83
C TYR A 102 -17.96 -12.70 1.76
N ASN A 103 -16.98 -13.44 1.27
CA ASN A 103 -16.22 -14.39 2.07
C ASN A 103 -14.72 -14.12 1.90
N PRO A 104 -14.14 -13.24 2.72
CA PRO A 104 -12.74 -12.82 2.59
C PRO A 104 -11.73 -13.82 3.14
N PHE A 105 -12.19 -14.90 3.77
CA PHE A 105 -11.34 -15.92 4.38
C PHE A 105 -11.62 -17.29 3.76
N HIS A 106 -10.58 -18.11 3.67
CA HIS A 106 -10.75 -19.52 3.34
C HIS A 106 -11.53 -20.25 4.44
N SER A 107 -12.14 -21.37 4.09
CA SER A 107 -12.99 -22.17 4.99
C SER A 107 -12.32 -22.60 6.29
N ILE A 108 -10.99 -22.65 6.33
CA ILE A 108 -10.19 -22.97 7.51
C ILE A 108 -9.87 -21.73 8.36
N GLY A 109 -10.16 -20.52 7.85
CA GLY A 109 -10.02 -19.25 8.60
C GLY A 109 -8.61 -18.75 8.88
N PHE A 110 -7.57 -19.49 8.51
CA PHE A 110 -6.19 -19.09 8.74
C PHE A 110 -5.62 -18.20 7.65
N PHE A 111 -6.19 -18.24 6.46
CA PHE A 111 -5.70 -17.49 5.30
C PHE A 111 -6.84 -16.70 4.68
N SER A 112 -6.50 -15.49 4.23
CA SER A 112 -7.40 -14.69 3.42
C SER A 112 -7.42 -15.17 1.96
N VAL A 113 -8.40 -14.70 1.21
CA VAL A 113 -8.45 -14.92 -0.24
C VAL A 113 -7.59 -13.92 -1.01
N PHE A 114 -6.95 -12.99 -0.30
CA PHE A 114 -6.19 -11.90 -0.89
C PHE A 114 -4.71 -12.26 -0.98
N GLU A 115 -4.15 -12.06 -2.16
CA GLU A 115 -2.72 -12.19 -2.36
C GLU A 115 -2.00 -10.89 -1.93
N THR A 116 -1.18 -10.96 -0.89
CA THR A 116 -0.52 -9.78 -0.31
C THR A 116 0.40 -9.08 -1.30
N GLU A 117 0.98 -9.81 -2.25
CA GLU A 117 1.90 -9.25 -3.25
C GLU A 117 1.20 -8.30 -4.25
N ILE A 118 -0.11 -8.44 -4.45
CA ILE A 118 -0.87 -7.55 -5.33
C ILE A 118 -1.51 -6.39 -4.59
N ILE A 119 -1.44 -6.34 -3.25
CA ILE A 119 -2.02 -5.26 -2.47
C ILE A 119 -1.12 -4.03 -2.56
N ARG A 120 -1.72 -2.89 -2.93
CA ARG A 120 -1.10 -1.57 -2.84
C ARG A 120 -1.28 -1.01 -1.44
N ASN A 121 -2.53 -0.90 -1.00
CA ASN A 121 -2.93 -0.44 0.33
C ASN A 121 -4.24 -1.09 0.73
N ALA A 122 -4.47 -1.13 2.04
CA ALA A 122 -5.72 -1.52 2.64
C ALA A 122 -6.13 -0.47 3.67
N ASP A 123 -7.27 0.14 3.45
CA ASP A 123 -7.85 1.13 4.34
C ASP A 123 -8.90 0.45 5.23
N ILE A 124 -8.66 0.50 6.54
CA ILE A 124 -9.50 -0.18 7.54
C ILE A 124 -10.22 0.86 8.37
N TYR A 125 -11.52 0.92 8.20
CA TYR A 125 -12.41 1.78 8.96
C TYR A 125 -13.03 0.98 10.09
N THR A 126 -12.61 1.22 11.31
CA THR A 126 -13.16 0.54 12.49
C THR A 126 -14.35 1.28 13.10
N GLY A 127 -14.79 2.35 12.47
CA GLY A 127 -15.95 3.18 12.83
C GLY A 127 -15.86 4.54 12.16
N GLY A 128 -16.99 5.26 12.04
CA GLY A 128 -17.00 6.63 11.50
C GLY A 128 -16.67 6.73 10.00
N PHE A 129 -17.14 5.80 9.20
CA PHE A 129 -16.96 5.82 7.74
C PHE A 129 -18.07 6.61 7.03
N ASN A 130 -17.73 7.13 5.84
CA ASN A 130 -18.62 7.95 5.03
C ASN A 130 -19.79 7.16 4.43
N ALA A 131 -20.81 7.88 3.96
CA ALA A 131 -22.02 7.30 3.35
C ALA A 131 -21.76 6.46 2.09
N GLU A 132 -20.63 6.69 1.38
CA GLU A 132 -20.16 5.89 0.24
C GLU A 132 -19.94 4.42 0.60
N HIS A 133 -19.58 4.15 1.85
CA HIS A 133 -19.36 2.81 2.39
C HIS A 133 -20.63 2.20 3.02
N GLY A 134 -21.80 2.64 2.64
CA GLY A 134 -23.06 2.16 3.19
C GLY A 134 -23.28 0.64 3.05
N GLY A 135 -24.31 0.14 3.73
CA GLY A 135 -24.73 -1.27 3.68
C GLY A 135 -24.15 -2.17 4.78
N ARG A 136 -23.20 -1.69 5.57
CA ARG A 136 -22.67 -2.35 6.77
C ARG A 136 -22.46 -1.31 7.87
N ILE A 137 -22.42 -1.73 9.13
CA ILE A 137 -22.46 -0.82 10.28
C ILE A 137 -21.29 -0.98 11.26
N SER A 138 -20.48 -2.04 11.16
CA SER A 138 -19.38 -2.27 12.09
C SER A 138 -18.04 -1.79 11.54
N SER A 139 -17.59 -2.34 10.45
CA SER A 139 -16.33 -1.95 9.83
C SER A 139 -16.37 -2.04 8.32
N ILE A 140 -15.47 -1.29 7.71
CA ILE A 140 -15.19 -1.35 6.27
C ILE A 140 -13.71 -1.64 6.08
N MET A 141 -13.39 -2.53 5.18
CA MET A 141 -12.06 -2.83 4.72
C MET A 141 -12.04 -2.62 3.22
N ASP A 142 -11.26 -1.65 2.78
CA ASP A 142 -11.13 -1.32 1.37
C ASP A 142 -9.70 -1.62 0.92
N ILE A 143 -9.58 -2.64 0.07
CA ILE A 143 -8.30 -3.12 -0.44
C ILE A 143 -8.16 -2.60 -1.86
N THR A 144 -7.06 -1.92 -2.12
CA THR A 144 -6.69 -1.45 -3.46
C THR A 144 -5.51 -2.27 -3.97
N THR A 145 -5.64 -2.80 -5.18
CA THR A 145 -4.56 -3.55 -5.81
C THR A 145 -3.55 -2.62 -6.48
N ARG A 146 -2.33 -3.12 -6.68
CA ARG A 146 -1.28 -2.40 -7.40
C ARG A 146 -1.29 -2.75 -8.88
N ASP A 147 -0.75 -1.86 -9.67
CA ASP A 147 -0.50 -2.12 -11.08
C ASP A 147 0.70 -3.06 -11.24
N GLY A 148 0.74 -3.79 -12.34
CA GLY A 148 1.89 -4.59 -12.74
C GLY A 148 3.08 -3.70 -13.15
N ASN A 149 4.26 -4.30 -13.26
CA ASN A 149 5.48 -3.57 -13.61
C ASN A 149 5.43 -3.09 -15.09
N PRO A 150 5.44 -1.77 -15.36
CA PRO A 150 5.41 -1.24 -16.72
C PRO A 150 6.76 -1.34 -17.45
N ASN A 151 7.87 -1.57 -16.74
CA ASN A 151 9.22 -1.47 -17.29
C ASN A 151 9.75 -2.81 -17.82
N GLY A 152 9.33 -3.92 -17.22
CA GLY A 152 9.85 -5.24 -17.61
C GLY A 152 9.09 -6.38 -16.99
N LEU A 153 9.29 -7.58 -17.58
CA LEU A 153 8.74 -8.81 -17.05
C LEU A 153 9.45 -9.17 -15.74
N LYS A 154 8.67 -9.42 -14.70
CA LYS A 154 9.14 -9.95 -13.42
C LYS A 154 8.28 -11.13 -13.02
N GLY A 155 8.87 -12.06 -12.29
CA GLY A 155 8.16 -13.20 -11.72
C GLY A 155 8.66 -13.49 -10.31
N ARG A 156 7.77 -13.97 -9.46
CA ARG A 156 8.07 -14.47 -8.13
C ARG A 156 7.42 -15.82 -7.93
N VAL A 157 8.13 -16.75 -7.34
CA VAL A 157 7.59 -18.04 -6.91
C VAL A 157 7.85 -18.14 -5.41
N SER A 158 6.82 -18.47 -4.66
CA SER A 158 6.89 -18.72 -3.23
C SER A 158 6.32 -20.10 -2.93
N VAL A 159 6.99 -20.84 -2.07
CA VAL A 159 6.55 -22.17 -1.63
C VAL A 159 6.65 -22.22 -0.13
N SER A 160 5.55 -22.54 0.51
CA SER A 160 5.43 -22.76 1.95
C SER A 160 4.86 -24.15 2.22
N PRO A 161 4.89 -24.65 3.46
CA PRO A 161 4.32 -25.97 3.80
C PRO A 161 2.82 -26.10 3.47
N PHE A 162 2.11 -24.99 3.36
CA PHE A 162 0.66 -24.97 3.16
C PHE A 162 0.25 -24.43 1.79
N MET A 163 1.15 -23.76 1.07
CA MET A 163 0.79 -23.00 -0.13
C MET A 163 1.95 -22.90 -1.11
N ALA A 164 1.64 -22.97 -2.39
CA ALA A 164 2.57 -22.62 -3.46
C ALA A 164 1.94 -21.51 -4.31
N LYS A 165 2.68 -20.45 -4.55
CA LYS A 165 2.24 -19.26 -5.29
C LYS A 165 3.21 -18.97 -6.42
N ALA A 166 2.69 -18.50 -7.54
CA ALA A 166 3.47 -17.95 -8.63
C ALA A 166 2.82 -16.63 -9.05
N LEU A 167 3.62 -15.60 -9.14
CA LEU A 167 3.18 -14.28 -9.60
C LEU A 167 4.03 -13.89 -10.79
N ILE A 168 3.39 -13.41 -11.84
CA ILE A 168 4.05 -12.89 -13.04
C ILE A 168 3.46 -11.53 -13.36
N GLU A 169 4.32 -10.55 -13.56
CA GLU A 169 3.92 -9.20 -13.90
C GLU A 169 4.78 -8.64 -15.04
N GLY A 170 4.21 -7.76 -15.84
CA GLY A 170 4.96 -7.15 -16.91
C GLY A 170 4.14 -6.17 -17.76
N PRO A 171 4.82 -5.49 -18.71
CA PRO A 171 4.16 -4.58 -19.62
C PRO A 171 3.49 -5.35 -20.76
N LEU A 172 2.22 -5.03 -21.02
CA LEU A 172 1.56 -5.35 -22.28
C LEU A 172 1.89 -4.30 -23.34
N MET A 173 1.97 -3.03 -22.92
CA MET A 173 2.35 -1.92 -23.78
C MET A 173 3.34 -1.02 -23.03
N LYS A 174 4.55 -0.90 -23.58
CA LYS A 174 5.59 -0.01 -23.02
C LYS A 174 5.36 1.42 -23.50
N PRO A 175 5.56 2.42 -22.63
CA PRO A 175 5.53 3.81 -23.06
C PRO A 175 6.67 4.05 -24.06
N LYS A 176 6.38 4.71 -25.18
CA LYS A 176 7.37 5.05 -26.21
C LYS A 176 8.06 6.37 -25.90
N LYS A 177 7.41 7.24 -25.14
CA LYS A 177 7.91 8.56 -24.72
C LYS A 177 7.48 8.83 -23.30
N GLU A 178 8.19 9.75 -22.66
CA GLU A 178 7.78 10.25 -21.34
C GLU A 178 6.41 10.95 -21.46
N GLY A 179 5.43 10.49 -20.68
CA GLY A 179 4.04 10.94 -20.75
C GLY A 179 3.09 10.05 -21.56
N ASP A 180 3.59 9.07 -22.29
CA ASP A 180 2.72 8.07 -22.94
C ASP A 180 2.10 7.12 -21.90
N GLY A 181 0.86 6.71 -22.16
CA GLY A 181 0.21 5.67 -21.37
C GLY A 181 0.94 4.33 -21.46
N SER A 182 0.96 3.59 -20.36
CA SER A 182 1.44 2.20 -20.31
C SER A 182 0.33 1.28 -19.89
N ILE A 183 0.35 0.05 -20.39
CA ILE A 183 -0.55 -1.02 -19.94
C ILE A 183 0.33 -2.13 -19.39
N SER A 184 0.05 -2.53 -18.16
CA SER A 184 0.75 -3.63 -17.49
C SER A 184 -0.25 -4.67 -17.01
N PHE A 185 0.23 -5.87 -16.76
CA PHE A 185 -0.55 -6.96 -16.18
C PHE A 185 0.15 -7.49 -14.94
N ILE A 186 -0.64 -8.08 -14.07
CA ILE A 186 -0.22 -8.85 -12.91
C ILE A 186 -1.13 -10.08 -12.79
N LEU A 187 -0.55 -11.26 -12.60
CA LEU A 187 -1.22 -12.55 -12.53
C LEU A 187 -0.65 -13.36 -11.38
#